data_d1e42e3b5587758f647c18a1c1741325
#
_entry.id   d1e42e3b5587758f647c18a1c1741325
#
_cell.length_a   1.000
_cell.length_b   1.000
_cell.length_c   1.000
_cell.angle_alpha   90.00
_cell.angle_beta   90.00
_cell.angle_gamma   90.00
#
_symmetry.space_group_name_H-M   'P 1'
#
loop_
_entity.id
_entity.type
_entity.pdbx_description
1 polymer ?
#
loop_
_entity_poly.entity_id
_entity_poly.type
_entity_poly.pdbx_seq_one_letter_code
_entity_poly.pdbx_strand_id
1 'polypeptide(L)'
;SIRHGKKTVHEKWNVSTAILAGDAMLAISLNLLTNAKYDYKIIEAFNKGLLTVCEGQALDKEFEEKKNISEKQYLNMIEKKTSYLIAMSIEIGALTYELNKKDVKKMFNFGISIGKAFQIQDDFLEIMSNTKKMKKSLNSDIILGKKTYPILLCNQKNNDFMIELMEIKDVKKIIQELRKFIIEKNIDNE
;
A
#
# COMPACT_ATOMS: atom_id res chain seq x y z
N SER A 1 5.46 4.72 17.34
CA SER A 1 4.59 4.37 16.21
C SER A 1 3.14 4.20 16.70
N ILE A 2 2.21 4.89 16.07
CA ILE A 2 0.77 4.87 16.41
C ILE A 2 -0.02 4.41 15.19
N ARG A 3 -0.97 3.48 15.36
CA ARG A 3 -1.89 3.03 14.33
C ARG A 3 -3.31 2.95 14.88
N HIS A 4 -4.29 3.52 14.17
CA HIS A 4 -5.68 3.63 14.64
C HIS A 4 -5.81 4.25 16.05
N GLY A 5 -4.94 5.21 16.38
CA GLY A 5 -4.90 5.90 17.69
C GLY A 5 -4.32 5.07 18.84
N LYS A 6 -3.77 3.88 18.57
CA LYS A 6 -3.15 3.00 19.56
C LYS A 6 -1.66 2.79 19.26
N LYS A 7 -0.86 2.54 20.31
CA LYS A 7 0.54 2.10 20.15
C LYS A 7 0.58 0.78 19.39
N THR A 8 1.53 0.66 18.45
CA THR A 8 1.79 -0.60 17.75
C THR A 8 2.37 -1.65 18.70
N VAL A 9 2.33 -2.94 18.30
CA VAL A 9 2.79 -4.06 19.15
C VAL A 9 4.25 -3.87 19.58
N HIS A 10 5.14 -3.49 18.65
CA HIS A 10 6.56 -3.28 18.95
C HIS A 10 6.82 -2.08 19.87
N GLU A 11 5.93 -1.08 19.87
CA GLU A 11 6.01 0.08 20.79
C GLU A 11 5.42 -0.24 22.17
N LYS A 12 4.46 -1.16 22.22
CA LYS A 12 3.80 -1.53 23.48
C LYS A 12 4.58 -2.62 24.23
N TRP A 13 5.22 -3.54 23.51
CA TRP A 13 6.01 -4.62 24.07
C TRP A 13 7.45 -4.54 23.53
N ASN A 14 7.76 -5.24 22.41
CA ASN A 14 9.06 -5.22 21.74
C ASN A 14 8.94 -5.76 20.29
N VAL A 15 10.02 -5.68 19.53
CA VAL A 15 10.08 -6.11 18.13
C VAL A 15 9.87 -7.63 18.01
N SER A 16 10.50 -8.44 18.87
CA SER A 16 10.37 -9.91 18.86
C SER A 16 8.92 -10.33 19.06
N THR A 17 8.22 -9.72 20.01
CA THR A 17 6.80 -9.97 20.26
C THR A 17 5.94 -9.59 19.04
N ALA A 18 6.27 -8.51 18.35
CA ALA A 18 5.54 -8.11 17.15
C ALA A 18 5.72 -9.11 16.01
N ILE A 19 6.93 -9.62 15.80
CA ILE A 19 7.23 -10.65 14.78
C ILE A 19 6.47 -11.94 15.12
N LEU A 20 6.64 -12.46 16.33
CA LEU A 20 5.96 -13.68 16.76
C LEU A 20 4.43 -13.58 16.68
N ALA A 21 3.86 -12.43 16.99
CA ALA A 21 2.42 -12.21 16.84
C ALA A 21 1.97 -12.26 15.37
N GLY A 22 2.78 -11.71 14.46
CA GLY A 22 2.52 -11.79 13.02
C GLY A 22 2.60 -13.24 12.50
N ASP A 23 3.64 -13.97 12.89
CA ASP A 23 3.84 -15.38 12.51
C ASP A 23 2.69 -16.26 13.05
N ALA A 24 2.29 -16.05 14.30
CA ALA A 24 1.17 -16.76 14.90
C ALA A 24 -0.17 -16.46 14.17
N MET A 25 -0.42 -15.21 13.77
CA MET A 25 -1.60 -14.84 12.99
C MET A 25 -1.62 -15.52 11.62
N LEU A 26 -0.46 -15.62 10.96
CA LEU A 26 -0.34 -16.36 9.69
C LEU A 26 -0.61 -17.86 9.88
N ALA A 27 -0.02 -18.48 10.90
CA ALA A 27 -0.25 -19.89 11.22
C ALA A 27 -1.72 -20.17 11.54
N ILE A 28 -2.40 -19.28 12.30
CA ILE A 28 -3.83 -19.37 12.59
C ILE A 28 -4.66 -19.28 11.31
N SER A 29 -4.32 -18.35 10.40
CA SER A 29 -5.02 -18.18 9.13
C SER A 29 -4.93 -19.44 8.27
N LEU A 30 -3.74 -20.05 8.16
CA LEU A 30 -3.53 -21.33 7.46
C LEU A 30 -4.31 -22.47 8.11
N ASN A 31 -4.29 -22.55 9.44
CA ASN A 31 -5.03 -23.58 10.19
C ASN A 31 -6.56 -23.46 9.95
N LEU A 32 -7.11 -22.25 9.93
CA LEU A 32 -8.51 -22.02 9.60
C LEU A 32 -8.87 -22.50 8.19
N LEU A 33 -8.02 -22.22 7.21
CA LEU A 33 -8.24 -22.67 5.83
C LEU A 33 -8.17 -24.20 5.68
N THR A 34 -7.22 -24.86 6.34
CA THR A 34 -7.04 -26.31 6.25
C THR A 34 -8.11 -27.08 6.98
N ASN A 35 -8.64 -26.57 8.11
CA ASN A 35 -9.67 -27.23 8.90
C ASN A 35 -11.08 -27.06 8.34
N ALA A 36 -11.32 -26.11 7.48
CA ALA A 36 -12.65 -25.77 6.99
C ALA A 36 -13.14 -26.63 5.81
N LYS A 37 -12.41 -27.68 5.41
CA LYS A 37 -12.75 -28.56 4.26
C LYS A 37 -13.03 -27.80 2.95
N TYR A 38 -12.38 -26.67 2.75
CA TYR A 38 -12.49 -25.92 1.52
C TYR A 38 -11.75 -26.58 0.34
N ASP A 39 -12.18 -26.25 -0.88
CA ASP A 39 -11.45 -26.61 -2.11
C ASP A 39 -9.99 -26.13 -1.99
N TYR A 40 -9.04 -26.96 -2.41
CA TYR A 40 -7.61 -26.64 -2.43
C TYR A 40 -7.33 -25.31 -3.18
N LYS A 41 -8.18 -24.91 -4.11
CA LYS A 41 -8.10 -23.61 -4.82
C LYS A 41 -8.12 -22.41 -3.89
N ILE A 42 -8.80 -22.50 -2.75
CA ILE A 42 -8.82 -21.43 -1.75
C ILE A 42 -7.46 -21.31 -1.08
N ILE A 43 -6.85 -22.46 -0.74
CA ILE A 43 -5.49 -22.50 -0.16
C ILE A 43 -4.46 -22.00 -1.19
N GLU A 44 -4.61 -22.41 -2.46
CA GLU A 44 -3.76 -21.93 -3.56
C GLU A 44 -3.86 -20.42 -3.74
N ALA A 45 -5.08 -19.85 -3.80
CA ALA A 45 -5.32 -18.41 -3.90
C ALA A 45 -4.69 -17.65 -2.73
N PHE A 46 -4.86 -18.16 -1.49
CA PHE A 46 -4.27 -17.56 -0.30
C PHE A 46 -2.74 -17.56 -0.35
N ASN A 47 -2.11 -18.70 -0.64
CA ASN A 47 -0.65 -18.81 -0.70
C ASN A 47 -0.06 -17.92 -1.79
N LYS A 48 -0.68 -17.91 -2.98
CA LYS A 48 -0.27 -17.04 -4.09
C LYS A 48 -0.40 -15.57 -3.69
N GLY A 49 -1.50 -15.20 -3.03
CA GLY A 49 -1.72 -13.84 -2.55
C GLY A 49 -0.67 -13.41 -1.55
N LEU A 50 -0.35 -14.27 -0.58
CA LEU A 50 0.67 -14.00 0.42
C LEU A 50 2.04 -13.75 -0.20
N LEU A 51 2.48 -14.62 -1.12
CA LEU A 51 3.75 -14.47 -1.85
C LEU A 51 3.77 -13.17 -2.64
N THR A 52 2.69 -12.87 -3.36
CA THR A 52 2.60 -11.64 -4.16
C THR A 52 2.67 -10.37 -3.30
N VAL A 53 2.03 -10.37 -2.12
CA VAL A 53 2.12 -9.25 -1.18
C VAL A 53 3.56 -9.09 -0.64
N CYS A 54 4.24 -10.18 -0.34
CA CYS A 54 5.66 -10.15 0.07
C CYS A 54 6.56 -9.59 -1.04
N GLU A 55 6.36 -10.00 -2.29
CA GLU A 55 7.07 -9.42 -3.44
C GLU A 55 6.79 -7.92 -3.60
N GLY A 56 5.54 -7.50 -3.43
CA GLY A 56 5.16 -6.09 -3.47
C GLY A 56 5.83 -5.28 -2.36
N GLN A 57 5.94 -5.83 -1.16
CA GLN A 57 6.64 -5.19 -0.05
C GLN A 57 8.16 -5.13 -0.28
N ALA A 58 8.75 -6.15 -0.91
CA ALA A 58 10.16 -6.13 -1.30
C ALA A 58 10.44 -5.04 -2.34
N LEU A 59 9.59 -4.89 -3.35
CA LEU A 59 9.69 -3.80 -4.34
C LEU A 59 9.55 -2.43 -3.69
N ASP A 60 8.63 -2.24 -2.75
CA ASP A 60 8.47 -0.99 -2.01
C ASP A 60 9.78 -0.60 -1.29
N LYS A 61 10.42 -1.57 -0.65
CA LYS A 61 11.72 -1.35 0.01
C LYS A 61 12.84 -1.06 -0.98
N GLU A 62 12.93 -1.82 -2.06
CA GLU A 62 13.92 -1.58 -3.12
C GLU A 62 13.77 -0.16 -3.72
N PHE A 63 12.54 0.31 -3.89
CA PHE A 63 12.26 1.63 -4.46
C PHE A 63 12.58 2.80 -3.52
N GLU A 64 12.66 2.58 -2.20
CA GLU A 64 13.16 3.59 -1.26
C GLU A 64 14.61 3.99 -1.60
N GLU A 65 15.43 3.03 -2.05
CA GLU A 65 16.86 3.23 -2.38
C GLU A 65 17.07 3.77 -3.81
N LYS A 66 16.10 3.62 -4.71
CA LYS A 66 16.20 4.10 -6.09
C LYS A 66 16.02 5.62 -6.16
N LYS A 67 16.85 6.27 -6.99
CA LYS A 67 16.71 7.70 -7.26
C LYS A 67 15.36 8.01 -7.91
N ASN A 68 15.00 7.25 -8.95
CA ASN A 68 13.74 7.41 -9.69
C ASN A 68 13.12 6.05 -10.01
N ILE A 69 11.79 6.01 -10.10
CA ILE A 69 11.02 4.88 -10.62
C ILE A 69 10.01 5.41 -11.64
N SER A 70 9.65 4.57 -12.60
CA SER A 70 8.58 4.89 -13.54
C SER A 70 7.20 4.68 -12.92
N GLU A 71 6.18 5.34 -13.46
CA GLU A 71 4.77 5.10 -13.09
C GLU A 71 4.39 3.63 -13.22
N LYS A 72 4.83 2.95 -14.28
CA LYS A 72 4.60 1.52 -14.48
C LYS A 72 5.19 0.67 -13.35
N GLN A 73 6.39 1.02 -12.86
CA GLN A 73 7.01 0.33 -11.73
C GLN A 73 6.22 0.56 -10.44
N TYR A 74 5.80 1.80 -10.18
CA TYR A 74 4.95 2.13 -9.05
C TYR A 74 3.62 1.37 -9.10
N LEU A 75 2.89 1.41 -10.23
CA LEU A 75 1.62 0.70 -10.39
C LEU A 75 1.75 -0.82 -10.20
N ASN A 76 2.84 -1.42 -10.67
CA ASN A 76 3.13 -2.84 -10.44
C ASN A 76 3.39 -3.11 -8.94
N MET A 77 4.12 -2.25 -8.27
CA MET A 77 4.43 -2.39 -6.84
C MET A 77 3.15 -2.31 -6.00
N ILE A 78 2.28 -1.30 -6.20
CA ILE A 78 1.02 -1.17 -5.44
C ILE A 78 0.01 -2.26 -5.79
N GLU A 79 0.02 -2.75 -7.03
CA GLU A 79 -0.79 -3.92 -7.42
C GLU A 79 -0.44 -5.11 -6.55
N LYS A 80 0.85 -5.43 -6.43
CA LYS A 80 1.33 -6.55 -5.62
C LYS A 80 1.15 -6.32 -4.12
N LYS A 81 1.57 -5.15 -3.62
CA LYS A 81 1.62 -4.84 -2.19
C LYS A 81 0.23 -4.65 -1.56
N THR A 82 -0.67 -3.99 -2.28
CA THR A 82 -1.98 -3.56 -1.72
C THR A 82 -3.15 -4.21 -2.44
N SER A 83 -3.20 -4.09 -3.79
CA SER A 83 -4.37 -4.52 -4.56
C SER A 83 -4.56 -6.03 -4.51
N TYR A 84 -3.48 -6.78 -4.55
CA TYR A 84 -3.55 -8.25 -4.58
C TYR A 84 -4.18 -8.84 -3.33
N LEU A 85 -3.96 -8.26 -2.15
CA LEU A 85 -4.61 -8.70 -0.91
C LEU A 85 -6.13 -8.52 -0.97
N ILE A 86 -6.59 -7.40 -1.51
CA ILE A 86 -8.02 -7.13 -1.71
C ILE A 86 -8.61 -8.09 -2.74
N ALA A 87 -7.92 -8.25 -3.88
CA ALA A 87 -8.34 -9.15 -4.94
C ALA A 87 -8.41 -10.62 -4.50
N MET A 88 -7.40 -11.09 -3.75
CA MET A 88 -7.37 -12.43 -3.16
C MET A 88 -8.54 -12.64 -2.18
N SER A 89 -8.85 -11.66 -1.34
CA SER A 89 -9.97 -11.75 -0.40
C SER A 89 -11.31 -11.89 -1.12
N ILE A 90 -11.49 -11.13 -2.21
CA ILE A 90 -12.68 -11.22 -3.08
C ILE A 90 -12.71 -12.56 -3.83
N GLU A 91 -11.57 -13.02 -4.35
CA GLU A 91 -11.43 -14.31 -5.05
C GLU A 91 -11.81 -15.47 -4.13
N ILE A 92 -11.30 -15.49 -2.90
CA ILE A 92 -11.62 -16.52 -1.90
C ILE A 92 -13.12 -16.51 -1.61
N GLY A 93 -13.74 -15.34 -1.42
CA GLY A 93 -15.18 -15.23 -1.25
C GLY A 93 -15.97 -15.79 -2.45
N ALA A 94 -15.53 -15.48 -3.68
CA ALA A 94 -16.16 -15.98 -4.89
C ALA A 94 -16.00 -17.51 -5.05
N LEU A 95 -14.84 -18.06 -4.68
CA LEU A 95 -14.59 -19.51 -4.67
C LEU A 95 -15.42 -20.23 -3.61
N THR A 96 -15.55 -19.64 -2.42
CA THR A 96 -16.41 -20.20 -1.34
C THR A 96 -17.89 -20.26 -1.73
N TYR A 97 -18.33 -19.31 -2.56
CA TYR A 97 -19.69 -19.29 -3.11
C TYR A 97 -19.85 -20.14 -4.41
N GLU A 98 -18.80 -20.89 -4.79
CA GLU A 98 -18.78 -21.78 -5.95
C GLU A 98 -19.09 -21.08 -7.28
N LEU A 99 -18.70 -19.81 -7.43
CA LEU A 99 -18.86 -19.10 -8.70
C LEU A 99 -18.05 -19.77 -9.81
N ASN A 100 -18.54 -19.66 -11.05
CA ASN A 100 -17.80 -20.15 -12.20
C ASN A 100 -16.50 -19.38 -12.42
N LYS A 101 -15.52 -20.00 -13.11
CA LYS A 101 -14.17 -19.41 -13.36
C LYS A 101 -14.20 -18.01 -13.95
N LYS A 102 -15.15 -17.71 -14.84
CA LYS A 102 -15.26 -16.42 -15.51
C LYS A 102 -15.61 -15.32 -14.52
N ASP A 103 -16.53 -15.59 -13.62
CA ASP A 103 -16.99 -14.62 -12.63
C ASP A 103 -15.98 -14.48 -11.49
N VAL A 104 -15.34 -15.56 -11.04
CA VAL A 104 -14.18 -15.49 -10.11
C VAL A 104 -13.11 -14.55 -10.67
N LYS A 105 -12.73 -14.70 -11.96
CA LYS A 105 -11.74 -13.83 -12.60
C LYS A 105 -12.18 -12.37 -12.69
N LYS A 106 -13.48 -12.10 -12.95
CA LYS A 106 -14.01 -10.73 -12.95
C LYS A 106 -13.93 -10.09 -11.55
N MET A 107 -14.32 -10.86 -10.54
CA MET A 107 -14.28 -10.44 -9.14
C MET A 107 -12.84 -10.15 -8.69
N PHE A 108 -11.88 -11.00 -9.06
CA PHE A 108 -10.46 -10.76 -8.84
C PHE A 108 -9.99 -9.46 -9.49
N ASN A 109 -10.28 -9.26 -10.79
CA ASN A 109 -9.88 -8.06 -11.52
C ASN A 109 -10.51 -6.78 -10.93
N PHE A 110 -11.76 -6.86 -10.48
CA PHE A 110 -12.41 -5.78 -9.72
C PHE A 110 -11.61 -5.44 -8.45
N GLY A 111 -11.20 -6.47 -7.69
CA GLY A 111 -10.36 -6.31 -6.51
C GLY A 111 -9.02 -5.62 -6.80
N ILE A 112 -8.37 -5.98 -7.91
CA ILE A 112 -7.14 -5.31 -8.38
C ILE A 112 -7.39 -3.82 -8.65
N SER A 113 -8.46 -3.50 -9.38
CA SER A 113 -8.77 -2.12 -9.76
C SER A 113 -9.08 -1.25 -8.54
N ILE A 114 -9.92 -1.75 -7.63
CA ILE A 114 -10.30 -1.01 -6.42
C ILE A 114 -9.11 -0.85 -5.46
N GLY A 115 -8.22 -1.86 -5.40
CA GLY A 115 -7.02 -1.80 -4.59
C GLY A 115 -6.01 -0.77 -5.07
N LYS A 116 -5.83 -0.62 -6.40
CA LYS A 116 -5.01 0.45 -6.98
C LYS A 116 -5.58 1.84 -6.66
N ALA A 117 -6.89 2.03 -6.89
CA ALA A 117 -7.56 3.28 -6.58
C ALA A 117 -7.43 3.64 -5.10
N PHE A 118 -7.60 2.65 -4.21
CA PHE A 118 -7.43 2.83 -2.77
C PHE A 118 -6.01 3.29 -2.40
N GLN A 119 -4.97 2.66 -2.97
CA GLN A 119 -3.59 3.02 -2.64
C GLN A 119 -3.24 4.43 -3.16
N ILE A 120 -3.62 4.75 -4.40
CA ILE A 120 -3.42 6.08 -4.97
C ILE A 120 -4.12 7.14 -4.10
N GLN A 121 -5.35 6.88 -3.67
CA GLN A 121 -6.07 7.77 -2.77
C GLN A 121 -5.38 7.92 -1.41
N ASP A 122 -4.86 6.82 -0.81
CA ASP A 122 -4.13 6.87 0.47
C ASP A 122 -2.87 7.73 0.35
N ASP A 123 -2.14 7.62 -0.78
CA ASP A 123 -0.95 8.44 -1.07
C ASP A 123 -1.29 9.94 -1.18
N PHE A 124 -2.38 10.29 -1.86
CA PHE A 124 -2.85 11.68 -1.92
C PHE A 124 -3.29 12.18 -0.55
N LEU A 125 -4.04 11.37 0.20
CA LEU A 125 -4.51 11.75 1.54
C LEU A 125 -3.35 11.98 2.51
N GLU A 126 -2.24 11.26 2.41
CA GLU A 126 -1.07 11.48 3.25
C GLU A 126 -0.47 12.88 3.04
N ILE A 127 -0.46 13.37 1.80
CA ILE A 127 0.05 14.71 1.48
C ILE A 127 -1.01 15.79 1.78
N MET A 128 -2.25 15.58 1.36
CA MET A 128 -3.30 16.62 1.35
C MET A 128 -4.04 16.77 2.69
N SER A 129 -4.04 15.73 3.55
CA SER A 129 -4.81 15.76 4.81
C SER A 129 -4.10 16.55 5.91
N ASN A 130 -4.90 17.12 6.83
CA ASN A 130 -4.39 17.75 8.05
C ASN A 130 -4.19 16.72 9.17
N THR A 131 -3.13 16.89 9.97
CA THR A 131 -2.76 16.02 11.10
C THR A 131 -3.89 15.72 12.08
N LYS A 132 -4.87 16.62 12.21
CA LYS A 132 -6.02 16.44 13.13
C LYS A 132 -7.04 15.39 12.66
N LYS A 133 -7.06 15.04 11.37
CA LYS A 133 -8.03 14.09 10.80
C LYS A 133 -7.46 12.68 10.60
N MET A 134 -6.15 12.54 10.44
CA MET A 134 -5.52 11.23 10.28
C MET A 134 -4.90 10.75 11.59
N LYS A 135 -5.32 9.59 12.05
CA LYS A 135 -4.79 8.90 13.26
C LYS A 135 -3.46 8.16 12.99
N LYS A 136 -2.72 8.55 11.95
CA LYS A 136 -1.38 8.06 11.58
C LYS A 136 -0.35 9.17 11.82
N SER A 137 0.92 8.81 11.96
CA SER A 137 2.03 9.76 11.84
C SER A 137 2.10 10.21 10.38
N LEU A 138 1.53 11.38 10.07
CA LEU A 138 1.65 12.01 8.75
C LEU A 138 3.12 12.27 8.45
N ASN A 139 3.47 12.22 7.17
CA ASN A 139 4.79 12.55 6.62
C ASN A 139 5.84 11.43 6.73
N SER A 140 5.45 10.22 7.17
CA SER A 140 6.40 9.11 7.25
C SER A 140 6.95 8.74 5.87
N ASP A 141 6.13 8.76 4.84
CA ASP A 141 6.52 8.36 3.49
C ASP A 141 7.46 9.38 2.83
N ILE A 142 7.23 10.69 3.04
CA ILE A 142 8.14 11.75 2.57
C ILE A 142 9.49 11.67 3.28
N ILE A 143 9.49 11.46 4.62
CA ILE A 143 10.73 11.32 5.41
C ILE A 143 11.52 10.08 4.97
N LEU A 144 10.84 9.00 4.63
CA LEU A 144 11.45 7.75 4.15
C LEU A 144 11.85 7.80 2.66
N GLY A 145 11.62 8.92 1.98
CA GLY A 145 11.94 9.06 0.56
C GLY A 145 11.12 8.17 -0.38
N LYS A 146 9.91 7.76 0.06
CA LYS A 146 9.04 6.90 -0.75
C LYS A 146 8.57 7.61 -2.02
N LYS A 147 8.50 6.85 -3.09
CA LYS A 147 8.06 7.30 -4.41
C LYS A 147 6.55 7.07 -4.54
N THR A 148 5.76 7.91 -3.86
CA THR A 148 4.29 7.86 -3.91
C THR A 148 3.74 8.43 -5.23
N TYR A 149 2.50 8.11 -5.57
CA TYR A 149 1.92 8.53 -6.86
C TYR A 149 1.95 10.04 -7.07
N PRO A 150 1.54 10.89 -6.10
CA PRO A 150 1.62 12.34 -6.26
C PRO A 150 3.05 12.86 -6.50
N ILE A 151 4.05 12.26 -5.84
CA ILE A 151 5.46 12.62 -6.04
C ILE A 151 5.92 12.29 -7.48
N LEU A 152 5.50 11.13 -8.02
CA LEU A 152 5.81 10.76 -9.39
C LEU A 152 5.19 11.74 -10.39
N LEU A 153 3.94 12.12 -10.21
CA LEU A 153 3.27 13.11 -11.07
C LEU A 153 3.94 14.49 -10.97
N CYS A 154 4.31 14.94 -9.77
CA CYS A 154 5.06 16.18 -9.59
C CYS A 154 6.40 16.14 -10.33
N ASN A 155 7.15 15.04 -10.24
CA ASN A 155 8.41 14.86 -10.98
C ASN A 155 8.22 14.93 -12.51
N GLN A 156 7.14 14.33 -13.02
CA GLN A 156 6.83 14.38 -14.45
C GLN A 156 6.49 15.81 -14.92
N LYS A 157 5.81 16.59 -14.08
CA LYS A 157 5.44 17.98 -14.41
C LYS A 157 6.62 18.95 -14.28
N ASN A 158 7.47 18.81 -13.28
CA ASN A 158 8.64 19.64 -13.06
C ASN A 158 9.69 18.95 -12.17
N ASN A 159 10.69 18.36 -12.80
CA ASN A 159 11.77 17.67 -12.10
C ASN A 159 12.68 18.64 -11.29
N ASP A 160 12.90 19.85 -11.78
CA ASP A 160 13.76 20.84 -11.10
C ASP A 160 13.12 21.28 -9.78
N PHE A 161 11.81 21.54 -9.77
CA PHE A 161 11.07 21.83 -8.54
C PHE A 161 11.22 20.71 -7.49
N MET A 162 11.19 19.46 -7.93
CA MET A 162 11.34 18.33 -7.00
C MET A 162 12.76 18.21 -6.46
N ILE A 163 13.78 18.58 -7.23
CA ILE A 163 15.18 18.63 -6.77
C ILE A 163 15.31 19.73 -5.71
N GLU A 164 14.82 20.94 -5.97
CA GLU A 164 14.83 22.05 -5.03
C GLU A 164 14.06 21.71 -3.73
N LEU A 165 12.92 21.04 -3.87
CA LEU A 165 12.11 20.63 -2.72
C LEU A 165 12.86 19.66 -1.80
N MET A 166 13.66 18.76 -2.36
CA MET A 166 14.47 17.79 -1.59
C MET A 166 15.63 18.41 -0.84
N GLU A 167 16.05 19.64 -1.17
CA GLU A 167 17.09 20.40 -0.45
C GLU A 167 16.55 21.03 0.84
N ILE A 168 15.21 21.13 0.99
CA ILE A 168 14.56 21.70 2.16
C ILE A 168 14.68 20.72 3.35
N LYS A 169 15.26 21.14 4.45
CA LYS A 169 15.38 20.29 5.66
C LYS A 169 14.10 20.21 6.51
N ASP A 170 13.20 21.18 6.37
CA ASP A 170 11.95 21.22 7.13
C ASP A 170 10.84 20.47 6.42
N VAL A 171 10.49 19.29 6.95
CA VAL A 171 9.43 18.42 6.39
C VAL A 171 8.08 19.13 6.30
N LYS A 172 7.74 20.02 7.23
CA LYS A 172 6.48 20.78 7.17
C LYS A 172 6.46 21.71 5.96
N LYS A 173 7.58 22.36 5.70
CA LYS A 173 7.75 23.23 4.54
C LYS A 173 7.69 22.45 3.24
N ILE A 174 8.35 21.29 3.18
CA ILE A 174 8.26 20.38 2.01
C ILE A 174 6.81 20.07 1.68
N ILE A 175 6.01 19.69 2.68
CA ILE A 175 4.60 19.35 2.47
C ILE A 175 3.77 20.55 2.04
N GLN A 176 4.02 21.74 2.58
CA GLN A 176 3.30 22.95 2.19
C GLN A 176 3.56 23.29 0.72
N GLU A 177 4.82 23.28 0.29
CA GLU A 177 5.19 23.56 -1.09
C GLU A 177 4.66 22.47 -2.04
N LEU A 178 4.72 21.19 -1.64
CA LEU A 178 4.20 20.08 -2.43
C LEU A 178 2.66 20.20 -2.62
N ARG A 179 1.93 20.52 -1.56
CA ARG A 179 0.46 20.77 -1.65
C ARG A 179 0.13 21.91 -2.60
N LYS A 180 0.86 23.01 -2.49
CA LYS A 180 0.68 24.18 -3.36
C LYS A 180 0.91 23.79 -4.81
N PHE A 181 1.99 23.09 -5.10
CA PHE A 181 2.32 22.63 -6.45
C PHE A 181 1.27 21.66 -7.02
N ILE A 182 0.78 20.69 -6.21
CA ILE A 182 -0.28 19.76 -6.61
C ILE A 182 -1.54 20.52 -7.02
N ILE A 183 -1.97 21.50 -6.22
CA ILE A 183 -3.16 22.30 -6.51
C ILE A 183 -2.94 23.19 -7.74
N GLU A 184 -1.81 23.91 -7.83
CA GLU A 184 -1.49 24.80 -8.94
C GLU A 184 -1.41 24.07 -10.29
N LYS A 185 -0.94 22.84 -10.29
CA LYS A 185 -0.82 22.00 -11.49
C LYS A 185 -2.03 21.10 -11.73
N ASN A 186 -3.04 21.18 -10.87
CA ASN A 186 -4.29 20.39 -10.96
C ASN A 186 -4.05 18.87 -10.96
N ILE A 187 -2.99 18.43 -10.27
CA ILE A 187 -2.56 17.02 -10.23
C ILE A 187 -3.56 16.13 -9.46
N ASP A 188 -4.31 16.71 -8.53
CA ASP A 188 -5.35 16.05 -7.73
C ASP A 188 -6.62 15.67 -8.52
N ASN A 189 -6.71 16.13 -9.78
CA ASN A 189 -7.81 15.81 -10.70
C ASN A 189 -7.38 14.92 -11.88
N GLU A 190 -6.11 14.50 -11.96
CA GLU A 190 -5.61 13.52 -12.93
C GLU A 190 -5.83 12.08 -12.43
#